data_62b7142f87edbd837edbccae302913de
#
_entry.id   62b7142f87edbd837edbccae302913de
#
_cell.length_a   1.000
_cell.length_b   1.000
_cell.length_c   1.000
_cell.angle_alpha   90.00
_cell.angle_beta   90.00
_cell.angle_gamma   90.00
#
_symmetry.space_group_name_H-M   'P 1'
#
loop_
_entity.id
_entity.type
_entity.pdbx_description
1 polymer ?
#
loop_
_entity_poly.entity_id
_entity_poly.type
_entity_poly.pdbx_seq_one_letter_code
_entity_poly.pdbx_strand_id
1 'polypeptide(L)'
;WNVPCPDCGHYQPFVWANVIFDRENPQGEVLYKCERCGVVSGEYQWKQASKRGRFVAENPAAEARGFHLNTLASTFCSWKEIVQKFLVAKEQLDQGNPEGMKVWVNTELGETWEERGEQVEDTVLLNRREVYDADVPDEVVGWGVGKESWGIRYQKIYGDMLKEQVWQDLDAFLLSGFKKKDGTTLHIISACVDSGGHHTDQVYRFTRDRWERKVWAIKGKGGSDVPYIRNPTTNNRVKTPLFIIGVDAGKALLYQRLRHETKGPNYCHFPENEAAGYDEEYFRGLTAEKMVVRFRKGRSVVVWELKDSKHKRNEPLDLRNYATAALEIANPVLQMTDGAPQPRKRQAGRRMRGGI
;
A
#
# COMPACT_ATOMS: atom_id res chain seq x y z
N TRP A 1 -31.71 2.23 -4.34
CA TRP A 1 -32.86 2.84 -5.05
C TRP A 1 -32.54 2.97 -6.54
N ASN A 2 -33.33 2.31 -7.40
CA ASN A 2 -33.16 2.36 -8.85
C ASN A 2 -34.29 3.19 -9.48
N VAL A 3 -33.91 4.09 -10.39
CA VAL A 3 -34.79 5.04 -11.06
C VAL A 3 -34.87 4.69 -12.55
N PRO A 4 -36.05 4.61 -13.17
CA PRO A 4 -36.12 4.38 -14.60
C PRO A 4 -35.62 5.59 -15.38
N CYS A 5 -34.83 5.38 -16.40
CA CYS A 5 -34.42 6.44 -17.33
C CYS A 5 -35.65 7.11 -17.92
N PRO A 6 -35.73 8.43 -17.98
CA PRO A 6 -36.88 9.15 -18.58
C PRO A 6 -37.14 8.79 -20.04
N ASP A 7 -36.11 8.40 -20.79
CA ASP A 7 -36.14 8.09 -22.21
C ASP A 7 -36.32 6.59 -22.47
N CYS A 8 -35.40 5.74 -22.05
CA CYS A 8 -35.43 4.32 -22.39
C CYS A 8 -36.06 3.40 -21.33
N GLY A 9 -36.48 3.94 -20.17
CA GLY A 9 -37.07 3.16 -19.08
C GLY A 9 -36.16 2.23 -18.32
N HIS A 10 -34.84 2.19 -18.63
CA HIS A 10 -33.87 1.36 -17.91
C HIS A 10 -33.75 1.78 -16.45
N TYR A 11 -33.90 0.83 -15.53
CA TYR A 11 -33.74 1.07 -14.09
C TYR A 11 -32.28 1.06 -13.70
N GLN A 12 -31.81 2.14 -13.09
CA GLN A 12 -30.42 2.33 -12.64
C GLN A 12 -30.37 3.11 -11.34
N PRO A 13 -29.35 2.91 -10.47
CA PRO A 13 -29.11 3.78 -9.33
C PRO A 13 -28.57 5.14 -9.80
N PHE A 14 -28.74 6.18 -8.98
CA PHE A 14 -27.99 7.40 -9.20
C PHE A 14 -26.54 7.20 -8.77
N VAL A 15 -25.61 7.44 -9.70
CA VAL A 15 -24.16 7.35 -9.49
C VAL A 15 -23.53 8.71 -9.83
N TRP A 16 -22.70 9.23 -8.94
CA TRP A 16 -22.07 10.55 -9.12
C TRP A 16 -21.30 10.70 -10.44
N ALA A 17 -20.65 9.63 -10.89
CA ALA A 17 -19.90 9.62 -12.15
C ALA A 17 -20.74 9.92 -13.41
N ASN A 18 -22.06 9.80 -13.33
CA ASN A 18 -22.99 10.08 -14.42
C ASN A 18 -23.58 11.50 -14.35
N VAL A 19 -23.22 12.28 -13.32
CA VAL A 19 -23.62 13.70 -13.20
C VAL A 19 -22.72 14.54 -14.09
N ILE A 20 -23.33 15.37 -14.93
CA ILE A 20 -22.64 16.26 -15.87
C ILE A 20 -22.92 17.69 -15.45
N PHE A 21 -21.87 18.46 -15.22
CA PHE A 21 -21.92 19.87 -14.87
C PHE A 21 -20.65 20.59 -15.35
N ASP A 22 -20.76 21.88 -15.54
CA ASP A 22 -19.64 22.74 -15.90
C ASP A 22 -18.96 23.25 -14.62
N ARG A 23 -17.66 22.97 -14.47
CA ARG A 23 -16.87 23.42 -13.32
C ARG A 23 -16.59 24.91 -13.33
N GLU A 24 -16.53 25.52 -14.53
CA GLU A 24 -16.28 26.95 -14.69
C GLU A 24 -17.56 27.76 -14.49
N ASN A 25 -18.73 27.13 -14.66
CA ASN A 25 -20.03 27.72 -14.40
C ASN A 25 -20.87 26.90 -13.40
N PRO A 26 -20.57 26.98 -12.09
CA PRO A 26 -21.27 26.21 -11.05
C PRO A 26 -22.77 26.54 -10.93
N GLN A 27 -23.22 27.66 -11.52
CA GLN A 27 -24.63 28.07 -11.58
C GLN A 27 -25.35 27.55 -12.84
N GLY A 28 -24.62 26.87 -13.72
CA GLY A 28 -25.11 26.27 -14.95
C GLY A 28 -26.12 25.15 -14.71
N GLU A 29 -26.56 24.54 -15.79
CA GLU A 29 -27.43 23.37 -15.75
C GLU A 29 -26.67 22.13 -15.29
N VAL A 30 -27.29 21.31 -14.42
CA VAL A 30 -26.79 20.02 -14.00
C VAL A 30 -27.60 18.92 -14.66
N LEU A 31 -26.92 18.03 -15.37
CA LEU A 31 -27.55 16.99 -16.17
C LEU A 31 -27.11 15.61 -15.66
N TYR A 32 -27.83 14.57 -16.03
CA TYR A 32 -27.51 13.20 -15.70
C TYR A 32 -27.57 12.31 -16.94
N LYS A 33 -26.53 11.49 -17.12
CA LYS A 33 -26.39 10.56 -18.24
C LYS A 33 -26.92 9.17 -17.89
N CYS A 34 -27.80 8.63 -18.72
CA CYS A 34 -28.23 7.24 -18.59
C CYS A 34 -27.08 6.28 -18.93
N GLU A 35 -26.84 5.29 -18.07
CA GLU A 35 -25.78 4.30 -18.27
C GLU A 35 -26.01 3.37 -19.47
N ARG A 36 -27.32 3.14 -19.84
CA ARG A 36 -27.67 2.23 -20.92
C ARG A 36 -27.77 2.92 -22.29
N CYS A 37 -28.57 3.97 -22.40
CA CYS A 37 -28.81 4.61 -23.70
C CYS A 37 -27.94 5.85 -23.94
N GLY A 38 -27.21 6.35 -22.93
CA GLY A 38 -26.36 7.51 -23.04
C GLY A 38 -27.08 8.85 -23.15
N VAL A 39 -28.42 8.87 -23.16
CA VAL A 39 -29.21 10.11 -23.18
C VAL A 39 -28.90 10.93 -21.94
N VAL A 40 -28.76 12.23 -22.12
CA VAL A 40 -28.52 13.22 -21.06
C VAL A 40 -29.77 14.01 -20.85
N SER A 41 -30.26 14.06 -19.60
CA SER A 41 -31.51 14.77 -19.23
C SER A 41 -31.32 15.56 -17.95
N GLY A 42 -32.14 16.59 -17.76
CA GLY A 42 -32.07 17.46 -16.59
C GLY A 42 -32.71 16.86 -15.33
N GLU A 43 -32.49 17.54 -14.22
CA GLU A 43 -32.96 17.16 -12.88
C GLU A 43 -34.47 16.90 -12.83
N TYR A 44 -35.26 17.76 -13.46
CA TYR A 44 -36.73 17.65 -13.43
C TYR A 44 -37.20 16.30 -13.99
N GLN A 45 -36.72 15.90 -15.18
CA GLN A 45 -37.12 14.65 -15.82
C GLN A 45 -36.78 13.43 -14.95
N TRP A 46 -35.57 13.40 -14.40
CA TRP A 46 -35.13 12.33 -13.55
C TRP A 46 -35.86 12.26 -12.21
N LYS A 47 -36.16 13.40 -11.58
CA LYS A 47 -36.94 13.44 -10.33
C LYS A 47 -38.40 13.05 -10.55
N GLN A 48 -39.00 13.37 -11.69
CA GLN A 48 -40.34 12.85 -12.04
C GLN A 48 -40.29 11.33 -12.27
N ALA A 49 -39.25 10.82 -12.94
CA ALA A 49 -39.07 9.38 -13.14
C ALA A 49 -38.80 8.65 -11.82
N SER A 50 -38.19 9.30 -10.85
CA SER A 50 -37.87 8.73 -9.52
C SER A 50 -39.17 8.37 -8.75
N LYS A 51 -40.31 8.98 -9.04
CA LYS A 51 -41.61 8.58 -8.45
C LYS A 51 -42.00 7.14 -8.79
N ARG A 52 -41.42 6.58 -9.86
CA ARG A 52 -41.60 5.19 -10.29
C ARG A 52 -40.36 4.30 -9.90
N GLY A 53 -39.47 4.85 -9.07
CA GLY A 53 -38.31 4.14 -8.60
C GLY A 53 -38.67 2.94 -7.72
N ARG A 54 -37.70 2.05 -7.54
CA ARG A 54 -37.84 0.86 -6.69
C ARG A 54 -36.50 0.46 -6.08
N PHE A 55 -36.54 -0.16 -4.92
CA PHE A 55 -35.36 -0.83 -4.38
C PHE A 55 -35.11 -2.15 -5.12
N VAL A 56 -33.89 -2.38 -5.54
CA VAL A 56 -33.42 -3.61 -6.17
C VAL A 56 -32.37 -4.20 -5.24
N ALA A 57 -32.56 -5.47 -4.83
CA ALA A 57 -31.63 -6.15 -3.98
C ALA A 57 -30.37 -6.54 -4.78
N GLU A 58 -29.18 -6.14 -4.32
CA GLU A 58 -27.88 -6.58 -4.89
C GLU A 58 -27.55 -7.99 -4.42
N ASN A 59 -27.90 -8.33 -3.18
CA ASN A 59 -27.75 -9.67 -2.61
C ASN A 59 -29.11 -10.13 -2.01
N PRO A 60 -29.95 -10.82 -2.81
CA PRO A 60 -31.24 -11.30 -2.32
C PRO A 60 -31.17 -12.35 -1.21
N ALA A 61 -30.02 -13.04 -1.09
CA ALA A 61 -29.80 -14.08 -0.09
C ALA A 61 -29.26 -13.57 1.26
N ALA A 62 -29.01 -12.26 1.40
CA ALA A 62 -28.53 -11.69 2.64
C ALA A 62 -29.60 -11.74 3.75
N GLU A 63 -29.20 -12.16 4.96
CA GLU A 63 -30.07 -12.19 6.14
C GLU A 63 -30.50 -10.79 6.59
N ALA A 64 -29.59 -9.81 6.48
CA ALA A 64 -29.86 -8.42 6.81
C ALA A 64 -30.19 -7.62 5.57
N ARG A 65 -31.22 -6.74 5.66
CA ARG A 65 -31.62 -5.84 4.58
C ARG A 65 -31.08 -4.44 4.84
N GLY A 66 -30.24 -3.94 3.94
CA GLY A 66 -29.79 -2.54 3.90
C GLY A 66 -30.47 -1.79 2.77
N PHE A 67 -30.72 -0.49 2.99
CA PHE A 67 -31.28 0.39 1.98
C PHE A 67 -30.32 1.54 1.75
N HIS A 68 -29.99 1.80 0.47
CA HIS A 68 -29.14 2.92 0.07
C HIS A 68 -29.95 3.90 -0.77
N LEU A 69 -29.90 5.17 -0.37
CA LEU A 69 -30.52 6.29 -1.07
C LEU A 69 -29.61 7.50 -0.96
N ASN A 70 -29.15 8.03 -2.08
CA ASN A 70 -28.35 9.26 -2.09
C ASN A 70 -29.19 10.50 -2.33
N THR A 71 -28.62 11.68 -2.08
CA THR A 71 -29.31 12.97 -2.17
C THR A 71 -29.72 13.34 -3.60
N LEU A 72 -29.13 12.74 -4.65
CA LEU A 72 -29.57 12.95 -6.04
C LEU A 72 -31.03 12.51 -6.27
N ALA A 73 -31.50 11.53 -5.49
CA ALA A 73 -32.91 11.10 -5.54
C ALA A 73 -33.85 11.97 -4.70
N SER A 74 -33.30 12.83 -3.83
CA SER A 74 -34.08 13.68 -2.93
C SER A 74 -34.84 14.78 -3.70
N THR A 75 -36.07 15.05 -3.29
CA THR A 75 -36.87 16.19 -3.78
C THR A 75 -36.63 17.47 -2.96
N PHE A 76 -35.91 17.38 -1.84
CA PHE A 76 -35.65 18.50 -0.94
C PHE A 76 -34.39 19.31 -1.28
N CYS A 77 -33.46 18.72 -2.04
CA CYS A 77 -32.20 19.36 -2.47
C CYS A 77 -32.16 19.41 -3.99
N SER A 78 -31.67 20.51 -4.55
CA SER A 78 -31.40 20.60 -5.98
C SER A 78 -30.06 19.97 -6.32
N TRP A 79 -29.91 19.45 -7.54
CA TRP A 79 -28.65 18.96 -8.03
C TRP A 79 -27.54 20.04 -8.06
N LYS A 80 -27.94 21.29 -8.29
CA LYS A 80 -27.03 22.45 -8.21
C LYS A 80 -26.40 22.59 -6.82
N GLU A 81 -27.20 22.49 -5.76
CA GLU A 81 -26.71 22.56 -4.38
C GLU A 81 -25.74 21.42 -4.08
N ILE A 82 -25.99 20.21 -4.57
CA ILE A 82 -25.11 19.05 -4.39
C ILE A 82 -23.77 19.28 -5.11
N VAL A 83 -23.82 19.83 -6.35
CA VAL A 83 -22.62 20.18 -7.14
C VAL A 83 -21.83 21.29 -6.45
N GLN A 84 -22.47 22.33 -5.94
CA GLN A 84 -21.79 23.42 -5.23
C GLN A 84 -21.05 22.90 -3.98
N LYS A 85 -21.70 22.07 -3.17
CA LYS A 85 -21.08 21.42 -2.02
C LYS A 85 -19.89 20.55 -2.45
N PHE A 86 -20.03 19.82 -3.57
CA PHE A 86 -18.93 19.03 -4.13
C PHE A 86 -17.72 19.90 -4.51
N LEU A 87 -17.95 21.01 -5.21
CA LEU A 87 -16.87 21.90 -5.65
C LEU A 87 -16.12 22.51 -4.47
N VAL A 88 -16.81 22.94 -3.43
CA VAL A 88 -16.18 23.42 -2.19
C VAL A 88 -15.38 22.31 -1.51
N ALA A 89 -15.95 21.12 -1.39
CA ALA A 89 -15.27 19.96 -0.80
C ALA A 89 -14.05 19.54 -1.62
N LYS A 90 -14.13 19.63 -2.96
CA LYS A 90 -13.03 19.32 -3.88
C LYS A 90 -11.90 20.33 -3.77
N GLU A 91 -12.18 21.61 -3.68
CA GLU A 91 -11.17 22.65 -3.46
C GLU A 91 -10.41 22.43 -2.15
N GLN A 92 -11.13 22.12 -1.06
CA GLN A 92 -10.49 21.78 0.22
C GLN A 92 -9.60 20.54 0.12
N LEU A 93 -10.06 19.50 -0.60
CA LEU A 93 -9.27 18.29 -0.84
C LEU A 93 -8.00 18.59 -1.63
N ASP A 94 -8.07 19.44 -2.66
CA ASP A 94 -6.92 19.84 -3.48
C ASP A 94 -5.90 20.68 -2.67
N GLN A 95 -6.36 21.34 -1.61
CA GLN A 95 -5.53 22.03 -0.61
C GLN A 95 -5.00 21.09 0.49
N GLY A 96 -5.26 19.77 0.38
CA GLY A 96 -4.78 18.75 1.33
C GLY A 96 -5.71 18.51 2.53
N ASN A 97 -6.91 19.10 2.55
CA ASN A 97 -7.92 18.85 3.60
C ASN A 97 -9.05 17.93 3.08
N PRO A 98 -9.07 16.63 3.45
CA PRO A 98 -10.06 15.68 2.98
C PRO A 98 -11.41 15.74 3.72
N GLU A 99 -11.51 16.45 4.84
CA GLU A 99 -12.70 16.41 5.71
C GLU A 99 -13.97 16.88 5.00
N GLY A 100 -13.91 17.93 4.19
CA GLY A 100 -15.03 18.41 3.41
C GLY A 100 -15.55 17.36 2.42
N MET A 101 -14.66 16.67 1.71
CA MET A 101 -15.02 15.62 0.76
C MET A 101 -15.58 14.38 1.48
N LYS A 102 -15.02 14.01 2.62
CA LYS A 102 -15.53 12.94 3.47
C LYS A 102 -16.96 13.19 3.93
N VAL A 103 -17.24 14.39 4.41
CA VAL A 103 -18.60 14.78 4.78
C VAL A 103 -19.52 14.70 3.57
N TRP A 104 -19.10 15.24 2.42
CA TRP A 104 -19.92 15.25 1.20
C TRP A 104 -20.25 13.82 0.71
N VAL A 105 -19.27 12.91 0.64
CA VAL A 105 -19.51 11.52 0.23
C VAL A 105 -20.44 10.81 1.20
N ASN A 106 -20.22 10.97 2.51
CA ASN A 106 -21.02 10.28 3.52
C ASN A 106 -22.47 10.81 3.59
N THR A 107 -22.67 12.12 3.36
CA THR A 107 -24.00 12.75 3.51
C THR A 107 -24.76 12.87 2.20
N GLU A 108 -24.10 13.26 1.10
CA GLU A 108 -24.80 13.47 -0.17
C GLU A 108 -24.92 12.19 -0.98
N LEU A 109 -23.88 11.34 -0.97
CA LEU A 109 -23.95 10.05 -1.69
C LEU A 109 -24.46 8.91 -0.80
N GLY A 110 -24.41 9.06 0.54
CA GLY A 110 -24.73 7.97 1.47
C GLY A 110 -23.72 6.83 1.40
N GLU A 111 -22.52 7.11 0.90
CA GLU A 111 -21.43 6.15 0.71
C GLU A 111 -20.42 6.30 1.83
N THR A 112 -19.72 5.23 2.16
CA THR A 112 -18.62 5.30 3.10
C THR A 112 -17.42 5.97 2.43
N TRP A 113 -16.96 7.09 3.00
CA TRP A 113 -15.70 7.69 2.57
C TRP A 113 -14.58 6.69 2.82
N GLU A 114 -13.95 6.24 1.76
CA GLU A 114 -12.67 5.58 1.85
C GLU A 114 -11.59 6.65 1.73
N GLU A 115 -10.85 6.92 2.80
CA GLU A 115 -9.57 7.59 2.63
C GLU A 115 -8.73 6.67 1.73
N ARG A 116 -8.71 6.98 0.45
CA ARG A 116 -7.73 6.41 -0.46
C ARG A 116 -6.41 7.02 -0.04
N GLY A 117 -5.74 6.36 0.90
CA GLY A 117 -4.32 6.57 1.10
C GLY A 117 -3.71 6.53 -0.28
N GLU A 118 -2.85 7.50 -0.57
CA GLU A 118 -2.22 7.68 -1.87
C GLU A 118 -1.76 6.33 -2.41
N GLN A 119 -2.42 5.89 -3.47
CA GLN A 119 -2.17 4.59 -4.07
C GLN A 119 -1.00 4.71 -5.04
N VAL A 120 -0.16 3.71 -5.07
CA VAL A 120 0.86 3.55 -6.09
C VAL A 120 0.32 2.56 -7.11
N GLU A 121 0.39 2.94 -8.40
CA GLU A 121 -0.05 2.09 -9.49
C GLU A 121 1.11 1.19 -9.95
N ASP A 122 0.82 -0.09 -10.20
CA ASP A 122 1.80 -1.09 -10.65
C ASP A 122 2.43 -0.72 -12.00
N THR A 123 1.62 -0.19 -12.92
CA THR A 123 2.07 0.23 -14.25
C THR A 123 3.07 1.39 -14.19
N VAL A 124 2.92 2.32 -13.25
CA VAL A 124 3.88 3.42 -13.04
C VAL A 124 5.23 2.86 -12.60
N LEU A 125 5.24 1.91 -11.68
CA LEU A 125 6.47 1.26 -11.22
C LEU A 125 7.11 0.40 -12.30
N LEU A 126 6.32 -0.33 -13.08
CA LEU A 126 6.79 -1.14 -14.20
C LEU A 126 7.49 -0.26 -15.25
N ASN A 127 6.92 0.89 -15.59
CA ASN A 127 7.45 1.78 -16.63
C ASN A 127 8.71 2.55 -16.18
N ARG A 128 9.00 2.63 -14.89
CA ARG A 128 10.20 3.30 -14.39
C ARG A 128 11.37 2.36 -14.08
N ARG A 129 11.31 1.10 -14.55
CA ARG A 129 12.44 0.19 -14.49
C ARG A 129 13.63 0.77 -15.24
N GLU A 130 14.82 0.37 -14.84
CA GLU A 130 16.08 0.94 -15.32
C GLU A 130 17.00 -0.16 -15.86
N VAL A 131 17.78 0.18 -16.88
CA VAL A 131 18.85 -0.72 -17.37
C VAL A 131 20.00 -0.66 -16.38
N TYR A 132 20.34 -1.82 -15.78
CA TYR A 132 21.54 -1.97 -14.99
C TYR A 132 22.65 -2.54 -15.87
N ASP A 133 23.84 -1.92 -15.86
CA ASP A 133 25.00 -2.35 -16.63
C ASP A 133 25.63 -3.67 -16.13
N ALA A 134 25.24 -4.09 -14.92
CA ALA A 134 25.66 -5.33 -14.26
C ALA A 134 24.53 -5.84 -13.35
N ASP A 135 24.77 -6.91 -12.57
CA ASP A 135 23.80 -7.37 -11.55
C ASP A 135 23.47 -6.25 -10.55
N VAL A 136 24.49 -5.46 -10.19
CA VAL A 136 24.40 -4.35 -9.25
C VAL A 136 24.92 -3.08 -9.93
N PRO A 137 24.15 -1.99 -9.98
CA PRO A 137 24.61 -0.70 -10.50
C PRO A 137 25.82 -0.15 -9.71
N ASP A 138 26.66 0.62 -10.39
CA ASP A 138 27.87 1.18 -9.78
C ASP A 138 27.57 2.18 -8.65
N GLU A 139 26.44 2.85 -8.71
CA GLU A 139 25.97 3.78 -7.68
C GLU A 139 25.61 3.09 -6.36
N VAL A 140 25.41 1.78 -6.36
CA VAL A 140 25.11 1.01 -5.17
C VAL A 140 26.35 0.85 -4.30
N VAL A 141 26.49 1.72 -3.32
CA VAL A 141 27.49 1.62 -2.25
C VAL A 141 26.80 1.07 -0.98
N GLY A 142 26.00 0.04 -1.16
CA GLY A 142 25.05 -0.42 -0.14
C GLY A 142 23.72 0.34 -0.24
N TRP A 143 22.98 0.47 0.88
CA TRP A 143 21.87 1.40 0.92
C TRP A 143 22.42 2.81 0.81
N GLY A 144 22.01 3.52 -0.22
CA GLY A 144 22.47 4.87 -0.47
C GLY A 144 22.14 5.85 0.65
N VAL A 145 22.80 6.97 0.61
CA VAL A 145 22.51 8.10 1.50
C VAL A 145 21.00 8.42 1.43
N GLY A 146 20.36 8.52 2.59
CA GLY A 146 18.94 8.84 2.65
C GLY A 146 18.00 7.66 2.37
N LYS A 147 18.48 6.42 2.46
CA LYS A 147 17.67 5.19 2.28
C LYS A 147 17.15 4.98 0.84
N GLU A 148 17.85 5.48 -0.16
CA GLU A 148 17.70 5.10 -1.55
C GLU A 148 17.98 3.60 -1.71
N SER A 149 17.23 2.89 -2.55
CA SER A 149 17.30 1.43 -2.59
C SER A 149 17.20 0.88 -4.01
N TRP A 150 18.01 -0.15 -4.30
CA TRP A 150 18.03 -0.85 -5.58
C TRP A 150 17.52 -2.28 -5.44
N GLY A 151 16.54 -2.64 -6.26
CA GLY A 151 16.13 -4.02 -6.43
C GLY A 151 17.18 -4.76 -7.24
N ILE A 152 17.72 -5.86 -6.74
CA ILE A 152 18.75 -6.64 -7.45
C ILE A 152 18.16 -7.93 -8.00
N ARG A 153 17.47 -8.71 -7.18
CA ARG A 153 16.89 -9.98 -7.56
C ARG A 153 15.61 -10.27 -6.80
N TYR A 154 14.60 -10.68 -7.52
CA TYR A 154 13.40 -11.33 -6.98
C TYR A 154 13.36 -12.75 -7.54
N GLN A 155 13.36 -13.76 -6.67
CA GLN A 155 13.41 -15.15 -7.07
C GLN A 155 12.35 -15.96 -6.36
N LYS A 156 11.63 -16.79 -7.11
CA LYS A 156 10.67 -17.79 -6.59
C LYS A 156 11.42 -19.14 -6.47
N ILE A 157 11.40 -19.74 -5.28
CA ILE A 157 11.92 -21.08 -5.02
C ILE A 157 10.71 -22.00 -4.85
N TYR A 158 10.61 -23.00 -5.70
CA TYR A 158 9.47 -23.94 -5.70
C TYR A 158 9.86 -25.23 -4.99
N GLY A 159 8.94 -25.77 -4.19
CA GLY A 159 9.13 -27.06 -3.56
C GLY A 159 8.32 -27.22 -2.27
N ASP A 160 8.47 -28.39 -1.66
CA ASP A 160 7.83 -28.72 -0.39
C ASP A 160 8.71 -28.23 0.78
N MET A 161 8.21 -27.30 1.57
CA MET A 161 8.92 -26.72 2.72
C MET A 161 9.20 -27.73 3.85
N LEU A 162 8.62 -28.93 3.81
CA LEU A 162 8.98 -30.03 4.70
C LEU A 162 10.26 -30.75 4.24
N LYS A 163 10.67 -30.56 2.99
CA LYS A 163 11.89 -31.15 2.41
C LYS A 163 13.06 -30.21 2.56
N GLU A 164 14.22 -30.78 2.79
CA GLU A 164 15.47 -30.05 3.01
C GLU A 164 15.92 -29.26 1.76
N GLN A 165 15.61 -29.76 0.56
CA GLN A 165 16.04 -29.16 -0.71
C GLN A 165 15.67 -27.67 -0.82
N VAL A 166 14.43 -27.32 -0.47
CA VAL A 166 13.96 -25.89 -0.54
C VAL A 166 14.80 -25.00 0.36
N TRP A 167 15.22 -25.50 1.52
CA TRP A 167 16.06 -24.75 2.46
C TRP A 167 17.51 -24.67 2.00
N GLN A 168 18.01 -25.70 1.33
CA GLN A 168 19.32 -25.67 0.68
C GLN A 168 19.35 -24.69 -0.48
N ASP A 169 18.30 -24.66 -1.31
CA ASP A 169 18.16 -23.71 -2.42
C ASP A 169 18.07 -22.26 -1.89
N LEU A 170 17.34 -22.03 -0.80
CA LEU A 170 17.30 -20.73 -0.13
C LEU A 170 18.67 -20.34 0.41
N ASP A 171 19.38 -21.27 1.04
CA ASP A 171 20.72 -20.99 1.57
C ASP A 171 21.74 -20.70 0.45
N ALA A 172 21.67 -21.43 -0.65
CA ALA A 172 22.49 -21.18 -1.83
C ALA A 172 22.21 -19.76 -2.40
N PHE A 173 20.94 -19.36 -2.45
CA PHE A 173 20.56 -18.00 -2.86
C PHE A 173 21.11 -16.94 -1.89
N LEU A 174 21.01 -17.15 -0.58
CA LEU A 174 21.51 -16.22 0.43
C LEU A 174 23.05 -16.11 0.45
N LEU A 175 23.75 -17.11 -0.08
CA LEU A 175 25.20 -17.11 -0.25
C LEU A 175 25.67 -16.60 -1.61
N SER A 176 24.75 -16.38 -2.55
CA SER A 176 25.12 -15.93 -3.89
C SER A 176 25.77 -14.55 -3.86
N GLY A 177 26.65 -14.32 -4.83
CA GLY A 177 27.28 -13.03 -5.07
C GLY A 177 26.66 -12.33 -6.27
N PHE A 178 26.57 -11.01 -6.22
CA PHE A 178 26.07 -10.15 -7.28
C PHE A 178 27.19 -9.23 -7.75
N LYS A 179 27.46 -9.22 -9.05
CA LYS A 179 28.61 -8.52 -9.61
C LYS A 179 28.28 -7.08 -9.98
N LYS A 180 29.20 -6.17 -9.66
CA LYS A 180 29.26 -4.82 -10.22
C LYS A 180 30.03 -4.84 -11.55
N LYS A 181 29.95 -3.74 -12.32
CA LYS A 181 30.64 -3.58 -13.59
C LYS A 181 32.17 -3.68 -13.46
N ASP A 182 32.72 -3.20 -12.36
CA ASP A 182 34.16 -3.25 -12.05
C ASP A 182 34.64 -4.65 -11.64
N GLY A 183 33.76 -5.65 -11.62
CA GLY A 183 34.04 -7.04 -11.22
C GLY A 183 33.93 -7.27 -9.70
N THR A 184 33.73 -6.25 -8.89
CA THR A 184 33.47 -6.38 -7.45
C THR A 184 32.22 -7.21 -7.21
N THR A 185 32.28 -8.19 -6.30
CA THR A 185 31.15 -9.02 -5.92
C THR A 185 30.59 -8.57 -4.58
N LEU A 186 29.30 -8.24 -4.55
CA LEU A 186 28.57 -7.94 -3.32
C LEU A 186 27.79 -9.16 -2.86
N HIS A 187 27.70 -9.35 -1.55
CA HIS A 187 26.98 -10.46 -0.92
C HIS A 187 25.85 -9.95 -0.03
N ILE A 188 24.84 -10.78 0.19
CA ILE A 188 23.77 -10.51 1.13
C ILE A 188 24.34 -10.51 2.54
N ILE A 189 24.27 -9.37 3.24
CA ILE A 189 24.83 -9.20 4.58
C ILE A 189 23.81 -9.46 5.69
N SER A 190 22.53 -9.48 5.36
CA SER A 190 21.43 -9.66 6.32
C SER A 190 20.17 -10.13 5.59
N ALA A 191 19.41 -11.00 6.23
CA ALA A 191 18.16 -11.51 5.70
C ALA A 191 17.11 -11.72 6.81
N CYS A 192 15.84 -11.54 6.48
CA CYS A 192 14.70 -11.89 7.33
C CYS A 192 13.91 -13.02 6.70
N VAL A 193 13.54 -14.03 7.49
CA VAL A 193 12.70 -15.15 7.08
C VAL A 193 11.44 -15.14 7.92
N ASP A 194 10.27 -15.02 7.26
CA ASP A 194 8.99 -14.97 7.97
C ASP A 194 8.62 -16.33 8.57
N SER A 195 8.28 -16.31 9.86
CA SER A 195 7.84 -17.47 10.63
C SER A 195 6.33 -17.50 10.87
N GLY A 196 5.57 -16.59 10.24
CA GLY A 196 4.13 -16.43 10.46
C GLY A 196 3.25 -17.54 9.86
N GLY A 197 3.79 -18.38 8.97
CA GLY A 197 3.06 -19.43 8.25
C GLY A 197 3.04 -20.80 8.96
N HIS A 198 2.66 -21.83 8.20
CA HIS A 198 2.49 -23.20 8.72
C HIS A 198 3.82 -23.92 9.06
N HIS A 199 4.96 -23.44 8.54
CA HIS A 199 6.27 -24.09 8.67
C HIS A 199 7.21 -23.38 9.66
N THR A 200 6.64 -22.85 10.73
CA THR A 200 7.35 -22.05 11.75
C THR A 200 8.57 -22.75 12.34
N ASP A 201 8.48 -24.05 12.66
CA ASP A 201 9.59 -24.81 13.24
C ASP A 201 10.77 -24.96 12.27
N GLN A 202 10.51 -25.14 10.98
CA GLN A 202 11.54 -25.18 9.94
C GLN A 202 12.26 -23.83 9.81
N VAL A 203 11.50 -22.72 9.80
CA VAL A 203 12.08 -21.37 9.79
C VAL A 203 13.01 -21.17 11.00
N TYR A 204 12.57 -21.54 12.20
CA TYR A 204 13.39 -21.37 13.41
C TYR A 204 14.68 -22.20 13.38
N ARG A 205 14.64 -23.46 12.91
CA ARG A 205 15.85 -24.28 12.73
C ARG A 205 16.80 -23.65 11.71
N PHE A 206 16.25 -23.27 10.54
CA PHE A 206 17.04 -22.66 9.47
C PHE A 206 17.74 -21.38 9.93
N THR A 207 17.05 -20.49 10.61
CA THR A 207 17.59 -19.18 11.04
C THR A 207 18.50 -19.31 12.26
N ARG A 208 18.25 -20.26 13.19
CA ARG A 208 19.12 -20.52 14.34
C ARG A 208 20.55 -20.85 13.89
N ASP A 209 20.67 -21.74 12.93
CA ASP A 209 21.97 -22.23 12.47
C ASP A 209 22.70 -21.18 11.61
N ARG A 210 22.02 -20.06 11.26
CA ARG A 210 22.55 -18.96 10.41
C ARG A 210 22.49 -17.60 11.09
N TRP A 211 22.33 -17.60 12.41
CA TRP A 211 22.25 -16.37 13.19
C TRP A 211 23.48 -15.47 13.04
N GLU A 212 24.67 -16.05 13.05
CA GLU A 212 25.94 -15.32 12.87
C GLU A 212 26.02 -14.65 11.49
N ARG A 213 25.36 -15.24 10.50
CA ARG A 213 25.22 -14.67 9.15
C ARG A 213 24.11 -13.60 9.06
N LYS A 214 23.54 -13.20 10.19
CA LYS A 214 22.44 -12.23 10.26
C LYS A 214 21.21 -12.67 9.46
N VAL A 215 20.89 -13.95 9.46
CA VAL A 215 19.65 -14.51 8.93
C VAL A 215 18.68 -14.68 10.10
N TRP A 216 17.66 -13.83 10.17
CA TRP A 216 16.81 -13.72 11.34
C TRP A 216 15.40 -14.23 11.09
N ALA A 217 14.85 -14.95 12.09
CA ALA A 217 13.43 -15.23 12.10
C ALA A 217 12.67 -13.97 12.45
N ILE A 218 11.62 -13.70 11.68
CA ILE A 218 10.68 -12.59 11.95
C ILE A 218 9.26 -13.09 12.07
N LYS A 219 8.39 -12.27 12.67
CA LYS A 219 6.95 -12.46 12.67
C LYS A 219 6.26 -11.11 12.50
N GLY A 220 5.40 -11.01 11.49
CA GLY A 220 4.58 -9.83 11.26
C GLY A 220 3.52 -9.63 12.34
N LYS A 221 3.31 -8.39 12.77
CA LYS A 221 2.23 -7.97 13.64
C LYS A 221 1.60 -6.69 13.09
N GLY A 222 0.31 -6.74 12.76
CA GLY A 222 -0.49 -5.57 12.38
C GLY A 222 -0.85 -4.70 13.56
N GLY A 223 -1.23 -3.47 13.30
CA GLY A 223 -1.67 -2.44 14.25
C GLY A 223 -0.87 -1.14 14.10
N SER A 224 -1.56 -0.01 14.15
CA SER A 224 -0.98 1.33 13.98
C SER A 224 0.02 1.72 15.08
N ASP A 225 -0.11 1.11 16.26
CA ASP A 225 0.71 1.33 17.45
C ASP A 225 1.86 0.32 17.61
N VAL A 226 2.04 -0.57 16.64
CA VAL A 226 3.15 -1.51 16.63
C VAL A 226 4.37 -0.87 15.96
N PRO A 227 5.47 -0.60 16.70
CA PRO A 227 6.68 -0.03 16.10
C PRO A 227 7.26 -0.96 15.04
N TYR A 228 7.87 -0.39 14.00
CA TYR A 228 8.35 -1.16 12.84
C TYR A 228 9.29 -2.29 13.26
N ILE A 229 10.29 -2.01 14.07
CA ILE A 229 11.20 -3.03 14.63
C ILE A 229 11.09 -3.02 16.14
N ARG A 230 10.93 -4.19 16.73
CA ARG A 230 11.02 -4.41 18.18
C ARG A 230 12.26 -5.22 18.51
N ASN A 231 12.76 -5.03 19.74
CA ASN A 231 13.84 -5.87 20.24
C ASN A 231 13.43 -7.35 20.15
N PRO A 232 14.40 -8.24 19.82
CA PRO A 232 14.12 -9.66 19.68
C PRO A 232 13.64 -10.26 20.99
N THR A 233 12.71 -11.18 20.89
CA THR A 233 12.31 -12.07 21.95
C THR A 233 12.91 -13.46 21.69
N THR A 234 13.17 -14.24 22.73
CA THR A 234 13.64 -15.61 22.52
C THR A 234 12.44 -16.54 22.43
N ASN A 235 12.37 -17.32 21.35
CA ASN A 235 11.39 -18.39 21.26
C ASN A 235 11.68 -19.47 22.30
N ASN A 236 10.72 -19.78 23.17
CA ASN A 236 10.89 -20.72 24.27
C ASN A 236 11.13 -22.17 23.81
N ARG A 237 10.67 -22.55 22.60
CA ARG A 237 10.72 -23.92 22.12
C ARG A 237 12.04 -24.27 21.44
N VAL A 238 12.57 -23.39 20.60
CA VAL A 238 13.80 -23.62 19.82
C VAL A 238 14.96 -22.72 20.27
N LYS A 239 14.69 -21.82 21.22
CA LYS A 239 15.63 -20.80 21.74
C LYS A 239 16.24 -19.93 20.66
N THR A 240 15.51 -19.68 19.57
CA THR A 240 15.92 -18.82 18.47
C THR A 240 15.42 -17.41 18.74
N PRO A 241 16.24 -16.37 18.58
CA PRO A 241 15.78 -14.99 18.59
C PRO A 241 14.74 -14.74 17.50
N LEU A 242 13.65 -14.05 17.86
CA LEU A 242 12.55 -13.73 17.00
C LEU A 242 12.29 -12.23 17.05
N PHE A 243 12.34 -11.56 15.90
CA PHE A 243 11.96 -10.16 15.80
C PHE A 243 10.47 -10.03 15.45
N ILE A 244 9.77 -9.16 16.17
CA ILE A 244 8.40 -8.79 15.80
C ILE A 244 8.46 -7.53 14.93
N ILE A 245 7.89 -7.65 13.74
CA ILE A 245 7.88 -6.56 12.74
C ILE A 245 6.49 -5.93 12.70
N GLY A 246 6.40 -4.62 12.91
CA GLY A 246 5.18 -3.83 12.70
C GLY A 246 4.91 -3.68 11.20
N VAL A 247 4.18 -4.65 10.63
CA VAL A 247 3.99 -4.73 9.17
C VAL A 247 3.26 -3.52 8.60
N ASP A 248 2.31 -2.94 9.34
CA ASP A 248 1.56 -1.78 8.89
C ASP A 248 2.45 -0.53 8.82
N ALA A 249 3.31 -0.33 9.80
CA ALA A 249 4.29 0.76 9.81
C ALA A 249 5.30 0.61 8.66
N GLY A 250 5.77 -0.62 8.41
CA GLY A 250 6.69 -0.90 7.30
C GLY A 250 6.05 -0.71 5.94
N LYS A 251 4.80 -1.15 5.75
CA LYS A 251 4.02 -0.92 4.50
C LYS A 251 3.81 0.57 4.25
N ALA A 252 3.44 1.35 5.26
CA ALA A 252 3.27 2.79 5.14
C ALA A 252 4.57 3.48 4.69
N LEU A 253 5.70 3.14 5.32
CA LEU A 253 7.02 3.64 4.95
C LEU A 253 7.40 3.25 3.51
N LEU A 254 7.14 2.01 3.11
CA LEU A 254 7.44 1.52 1.77
C LEU A 254 6.59 2.24 0.71
N TYR A 255 5.29 2.40 0.93
CA TYR A 255 4.42 3.12 0.01
C TYR A 255 4.83 4.59 -0.11
N GLN A 256 5.24 5.24 0.97
CA GLN A 256 5.81 6.58 0.91
C GLN A 256 7.03 6.65 -0.01
N ARG A 257 7.95 5.67 0.07
CA ARG A 257 9.13 5.59 -0.81
C ARG A 257 8.80 5.27 -2.26
N LEU A 258 7.85 4.38 -2.51
CA LEU A 258 7.42 4.03 -3.88
C LEU A 258 6.83 5.21 -4.65
N ARG A 259 6.30 6.22 -3.96
CA ARG A 259 5.76 7.46 -4.56
C ARG A 259 6.82 8.46 -4.98
N HIS A 260 8.05 8.35 -4.48
CA HIS A 260 9.11 9.24 -4.94
C HIS A 260 9.39 9.00 -6.42
N GLU A 261 9.26 10.06 -7.24
CA GLU A 261 9.48 10.02 -8.67
C GLU A 261 10.89 10.48 -9.05
N THR A 262 11.55 11.23 -8.18
CA THR A 262 12.88 11.77 -8.41
C THR A 262 13.92 10.86 -7.75
N LYS A 263 14.95 10.46 -8.51
CA LYS A 263 16.09 9.69 -8.01
C LYS A 263 16.79 10.43 -6.86
N GLY A 264 17.27 9.68 -5.89
CA GLY A 264 17.91 10.19 -4.69
C GLY A 264 17.31 9.64 -3.40
N PRO A 265 17.39 10.35 -2.29
CA PRO A 265 16.91 9.86 -0.99
C PRO A 265 15.48 9.29 -1.04
N ASN A 266 15.30 8.10 -0.49
CA ASN A 266 14.05 7.31 -0.46
C ASN A 266 13.55 6.77 -1.81
N TYR A 267 14.22 7.02 -2.93
CA TYR A 267 13.81 6.45 -4.21
C TYR A 267 14.03 4.93 -4.25
N CYS A 268 13.15 4.23 -4.96
CA CYS A 268 13.22 2.79 -5.18
C CYS A 268 13.52 2.50 -6.66
N HIS A 269 14.73 2.00 -6.92
CA HIS A 269 15.16 1.54 -8.24
C HIS A 269 14.77 0.09 -8.49
N PHE A 270 14.45 -0.24 -9.73
CA PHE A 270 14.13 -1.59 -10.17
C PHE A 270 14.79 -1.89 -11.51
N PRO A 271 15.40 -3.07 -11.70
CA PRO A 271 16.04 -3.43 -12.96
C PRO A 271 15.01 -3.76 -14.03
N GLU A 272 15.33 -3.41 -15.28
CA GLU A 272 14.53 -3.79 -16.46
C GLU A 272 14.79 -5.24 -16.89
N ASN A 273 15.94 -5.80 -16.51
CA ASN A 273 16.32 -7.16 -16.87
C ASN A 273 15.29 -8.18 -16.33
N GLU A 274 14.63 -8.90 -17.24
CA GLU A 274 13.62 -9.91 -16.89
C GLU A 274 14.18 -11.03 -16.00
N ALA A 275 15.45 -11.41 -16.17
CA ALA A 275 16.10 -12.40 -15.34
C ALA A 275 16.22 -11.98 -13.86
N ALA A 276 16.10 -10.68 -13.57
CA ALA A 276 16.07 -10.18 -12.20
C ALA A 276 14.71 -10.39 -11.50
N GLY A 277 13.66 -10.75 -12.25
CA GLY A 277 12.35 -11.13 -11.73
C GLY A 277 11.39 -9.98 -11.42
N TYR A 278 11.68 -8.75 -11.86
CA TYR A 278 10.83 -7.58 -11.65
C TYR A 278 9.87 -7.38 -12.82
N ASP A 279 8.99 -8.35 -12.99
CA ASP A 279 7.94 -8.39 -14.02
C ASP A 279 6.63 -7.70 -13.58
N GLU A 280 5.63 -7.73 -14.45
CA GLU A 280 4.29 -7.19 -14.16
C GLU A 280 3.65 -7.86 -12.92
N GLU A 281 3.84 -9.19 -12.75
CA GLU A 281 3.29 -9.93 -11.60
C GLU A 281 3.94 -9.43 -10.29
N TYR A 282 5.26 -9.16 -10.30
CA TYR A 282 5.95 -8.57 -9.17
C TYR A 282 5.36 -7.22 -8.77
N PHE A 283 5.19 -6.28 -9.72
CA PHE A 283 4.67 -4.95 -9.40
C PHE A 283 3.20 -4.99 -8.99
N ARG A 284 2.39 -5.85 -9.60
CA ARG A 284 1.01 -6.09 -9.15
C ARG A 284 0.96 -6.59 -7.70
N GLY A 285 1.86 -7.49 -7.33
CA GLY A 285 1.99 -7.97 -5.95
C GLY A 285 2.56 -6.91 -4.99
N LEU A 286 3.52 -6.08 -5.45
CA LEU A 286 4.10 -5.00 -4.66
C LEU A 286 3.08 -3.90 -4.30
N THR A 287 2.11 -3.67 -5.18
CA THR A 287 1.06 -2.66 -5.00
C THR A 287 -0.31 -3.28 -4.68
N ALA A 288 -0.35 -4.53 -4.26
CA ALA A 288 -1.59 -5.31 -4.09
C ALA A 288 -2.52 -4.77 -3.00
N GLU A 289 -2.00 -4.07 -2.02
CA GLU A 289 -2.77 -3.59 -0.89
C GLU A 289 -2.99 -2.08 -0.93
N LYS A 290 -4.04 -1.64 -0.26
CA LYS A 290 -4.35 -0.24 0.01
C LYS A 290 -4.56 -0.03 1.51
N MET A 291 -4.21 1.15 1.97
CA MET A 291 -4.50 1.58 3.33
C MET A 291 -5.93 2.11 3.38
N VAL A 292 -6.74 1.61 4.31
CA VAL A 292 -8.10 2.08 4.54
C VAL A 292 -8.33 2.38 6.02
N VAL A 293 -9.16 3.38 6.30
CA VAL A 293 -9.58 3.68 7.67
C VAL A 293 -10.89 2.96 7.94
N ARG A 294 -10.91 2.11 8.97
CA ARG A 294 -12.10 1.40 9.44
C ARG A 294 -12.50 1.89 10.82
N PHE A 295 -13.78 1.98 11.08
CA PHE A 295 -14.28 2.28 12.42
C PHE A 295 -14.55 0.97 13.17
N ARG A 296 -13.82 0.76 14.26
CA ARG A 296 -14.03 -0.39 15.16
C ARG A 296 -14.24 0.10 16.59
N LYS A 297 -15.37 -0.26 17.21
CA LYS A 297 -15.73 0.12 18.60
C LYS A 297 -15.62 1.65 18.83
N GLY A 298 -16.11 2.46 17.87
CA GLY A 298 -16.11 3.93 17.98
C GLY A 298 -14.74 4.61 17.79
N ARG A 299 -13.71 3.86 17.36
CA ARG A 299 -12.37 4.40 17.05
C ARG A 299 -12.02 4.13 15.60
N SER A 300 -11.39 5.10 14.95
CA SER A 300 -10.81 4.90 13.64
C SER A 300 -9.54 4.04 13.78
N VAL A 301 -9.45 3.01 12.95
CA VAL A 301 -8.28 2.10 12.88
C VAL A 301 -7.85 2.02 11.43
N VAL A 302 -6.57 2.26 11.19
CA VAL A 302 -5.95 2.06 9.87
C VAL A 302 -5.70 0.57 9.68
N VAL A 303 -6.13 0.04 8.54
CA VAL A 303 -5.92 -1.36 8.15
C VAL A 303 -5.45 -1.43 6.70
N TRP A 304 -4.70 -2.49 6.37
CA TRP A 304 -4.28 -2.78 5.00
C TRP A 304 -5.19 -3.86 4.43
N GLU A 305 -5.71 -3.63 3.24
CA GLU A 305 -6.62 -4.54 2.54
C GLU A 305 -6.20 -4.69 1.08
N LEU A 306 -6.44 -5.84 0.49
CA LEU A 306 -6.23 -6.05 -0.95
C LEU A 306 -7.08 -5.06 -1.76
N LYS A 307 -6.51 -4.51 -2.83
CA LYS A 307 -7.19 -3.53 -3.70
C LYS A 307 -8.45 -4.11 -4.33
N ASP A 308 -8.33 -5.31 -4.91
CA ASP A 308 -9.43 -6.01 -5.58
C ASP A 308 -9.11 -7.51 -5.79
N SER A 309 -10.01 -8.21 -6.50
CA SER A 309 -9.85 -9.63 -6.81
C SER A 309 -8.70 -9.94 -7.80
N LYS A 310 -8.16 -8.96 -8.51
CA LYS A 310 -7.00 -9.11 -9.41
C LYS A 310 -5.69 -9.13 -8.64
N HIS A 311 -5.66 -8.48 -7.46
CA HIS A 311 -4.52 -8.39 -6.55
C HIS A 311 -4.61 -9.47 -5.48
N LYS A 312 -4.50 -10.75 -5.89
CA LYS A 312 -4.67 -11.90 -4.96
C LYS A 312 -3.43 -12.20 -4.12
N ARG A 313 -2.27 -11.72 -4.53
CA ARG A 313 -0.98 -12.03 -3.93
C ARG A 313 -0.26 -10.75 -3.57
N ASN A 314 0.29 -10.68 -2.37
CA ASN A 314 1.04 -9.55 -1.83
C ASN A 314 2.47 -9.92 -1.42
N GLU A 315 2.94 -11.12 -1.77
CA GLU A 315 4.27 -11.59 -1.38
C GLU A 315 5.39 -10.61 -1.75
N PRO A 316 5.41 -9.94 -2.94
CA PRO A 316 6.43 -8.92 -3.25
C PRO A 316 6.41 -7.74 -2.28
N LEU A 317 5.22 -7.32 -1.81
CA LEU A 317 5.08 -6.25 -0.81
C LEU A 317 5.69 -6.67 0.54
N ASP A 318 5.34 -7.86 1.01
CA ASP A 318 5.86 -8.38 2.28
C ASP A 318 7.37 -8.62 2.21
N LEU A 319 7.89 -9.20 1.12
CA LEU A 319 9.33 -9.41 0.92
C LEU A 319 10.11 -8.10 0.90
N ARG A 320 9.61 -7.08 0.21
CA ARG A 320 10.25 -5.76 0.19
C ARG A 320 10.22 -5.08 1.57
N ASN A 321 9.13 -5.23 2.30
CA ASN A 321 9.00 -4.79 3.68
C ASN A 321 10.01 -5.50 4.58
N TYR A 322 10.15 -6.82 4.47
CA TYR A 322 11.08 -7.62 5.27
C TYR A 322 12.56 -7.40 4.90
N ALA A 323 12.85 -7.11 3.64
CA ALA A 323 14.19 -6.68 3.22
C ALA A 323 14.59 -5.34 3.88
N THR A 324 13.64 -4.41 3.98
CA THR A 324 13.84 -3.15 4.73
C THR A 324 14.02 -3.42 6.22
N ALA A 325 13.24 -4.34 6.79
CA ALA A 325 13.41 -4.75 8.19
C ALA A 325 14.79 -5.36 8.46
N ALA A 326 15.31 -6.18 7.53
CA ALA A 326 16.65 -6.76 7.65
C ALA A 326 17.73 -5.68 7.73
N LEU A 327 17.61 -4.61 6.93
CA LEU A 327 18.50 -3.45 7.00
C LEU A 327 18.41 -2.74 8.35
N GLU A 328 17.19 -2.42 8.81
CA GLU A 328 16.99 -1.68 10.07
C GLU A 328 17.49 -2.50 11.28
N ILE A 329 17.34 -3.82 11.27
CA ILE A 329 17.87 -4.71 12.30
C ILE A 329 19.42 -4.76 12.24
N ALA A 330 19.99 -4.86 11.02
CA ALA A 330 21.43 -4.87 10.84
C ALA A 330 22.08 -3.55 11.25
N ASN A 331 21.33 -2.45 11.12
CA ASN A 331 21.76 -1.09 11.44
C ASN A 331 23.21 -0.78 11.02
N PRO A 332 23.57 -0.99 9.72
CA PRO A 332 24.92 -0.77 9.25
C PRO A 332 25.28 0.72 9.33
N VAL A 333 26.54 1.01 9.62
CA VAL A 333 27.08 2.37 9.47
C VAL A 333 27.27 2.62 7.98
N LEU A 334 26.32 3.36 7.39
CA LEU A 334 26.44 3.79 6.00
C LEU A 334 27.45 4.94 5.94
N GLN A 335 28.59 4.73 5.27
CA GLN A 335 29.56 5.79 5.05
C GLN A 335 29.02 6.75 3.99
N MET A 336 28.98 8.03 4.33
CA MET A 336 28.73 9.08 3.34
C MET A 336 30.02 9.26 2.53
N THR A 337 29.95 9.08 1.21
CA THR A 337 31.03 9.50 0.31
C THR A 337 31.24 11.03 0.47
N ASP A 338 32.49 11.44 0.48
CA ASP A 338 32.96 12.79 0.80
C ASP A 338 32.07 13.91 0.24
N GLY A 339 31.54 14.74 1.14
CA GLY A 339 30.88 16.00 0.79
C GLY A 339 29.66 16.42 1.62
N ALA A 340 29.07 15.56 2.44
CA ALA A 340 27.92 15.93 3.27
C ALA A 340 28.27 16.06 4.76
N PRO A 341 27.74 17.06 5.48
CA PRO A 341 28.07 17.29 6.89
C PRO A 341 27.57 16.14 7.77
N GLN A 342 28.47 15.55 8.54
CA GLN A 342 28.15 14.48 9.48
C GLN A 342 27.11 14.93 10.52
N PRO A 343 26.08 14.14 10.83
CA PRO A 343 25.16 14.46 11.91
C PRO A 343 25.95 14.42 13.25
N ARG A 344 25.92 15.51 13.99
CA ARG A 344 26.55 15.61 15.31
C ARG A 344 26.00 14.50 16.23
N LYS A 345 26.88 13.65 16.74
CA LYS A 345 26.57 12.68 17.80
C LYS A 345 25.93 13.44 18.97
N ARG A 346 24.68 13.10 19.32
CA ARG A 346 24.08 13.55 20.56
C ARG A 346 24.95 13.01 21.71
N GLN A 347 25.66 13.89 22.41
CA GLN A 347 26.31 13.53 23.66
C GLN A 347 25.22 13.09 24.65
N ALA A 348 25.35 11.86 25.14
CA ALA A 348 24.55 11.35 26.22
C ALA A 348 24.74 12.27 27.44
N GLY A 349 23.68 12.94 27.84
CA GLY A 349 23.69 13.83 29.00
C GLY A 349 24.17 13.08 30.23
N ARG A 350 25.25 13.57 30.83
CA ARG A 350 25.81 13.14 32.10
C ARG A 350 24.74 13.31 33.17
N ARG A 351 24.17 12.19 33.67
CA ARG A 351 23.30 12.23 34.86
C ARG A 351 24.13 12.79 36.02
N MET A 352 23.85 14.02 36.43
CA MET A 352 24.30 14.51 37.73
C MET A 352 23.61 13.68 38.82
N ARG A 353 24.41 12.93 39.58
CA ARG A 353 24.01 12.42 40.89
C ARG A 353 24.00 13.64 41.82
N GLY A 354 22.84 14.15 42.16
CA GLY A 354 22.63 15.00 43.31
C GLY A 354 22.56 14.11 44.56
N GLY A 355 23.55 14.18 45.41
CA GLY A 355 23.47 13.67 46.77
C GLY A 355 22.86 14.76 47.67
N ILE A 356 22.24 14.29 48.66
CA ILE A 356 21.75 14.69 49.97
C ILE A 356 20.25 14.53 50.07
#